data_8af25e85c81a622830ab481cd0fac1f3
#
_entry.id   8af25e85c81a622830ab481cd0fac1f3
#
_cell.length_a   1.000
_cell.length_b   1.000
_cell.length_c   1.000
_cell.angle_alpha   90.00
_cell.angle_beta   90.00
_cell.angle_gamma   90.00
#
_symmetry.space_group_name_H-M   'P 1'
#
loop_
_entity.id
_entity.type
_entity.pdbx_description
1 polymer ?
#
loop_
_entity_poly.entity_id
_entity_poly.type
_entity_poly.pdbx_seq_one_letter_code
_entity_poly.pdbx_strand_id
1 'polypeptide(L)'
;MVSPNGVWRALRRHGLNTRARRLGLVAGYAAPYQPPRAAPPPRHILVDRPGELIGMDSFYVGRLKDTRDPVWQLTAIDCYSSHAWAQLITCPKNQPNAHQTSRLARRVAKDLSRAGWQLERVLTDNGNEYRSLPFTTTLTHLRARHTRIRAGRPQTNGHVENLHKTILDECWRPSFARSLYPSYTALRRDLDQYLTYYNTDRAHTGRLTHGRIPADIIDPARKMTPTP
;
A
#
# COMPACT_ATOMS: atom_id res chain seq x y z
N MET A 1 30.08 -20.51 -5.66
CA MET A 1 29.75 -20.06 -4.30
C MET A 1 28.24 -19.98 -4.19
N VAL A 2 27.61 -20.57 -3.17
CA VAL A 2 26.15 -20.57 -3.01
C VAL A 2 25.75 -19.35 -2.19
N SER A 3 24.74 -18.59 -2.63
CA SER A 3 24.30 -17.39 -1.89
C SER A 3 23.60 -17.76 -0.57
N PRO A 4 23.65 -16.91 0.47
CA PRO A 4 22.95 -17.15 1.74
C PRO A 4 21.45 -17.38 1.55
N ASN A 5 20.79 -16.66 0.61
CA ASN A 5 19.40 -16.85 0.25
C ASN A 5 19.13 -18.21 -0.42
N GLY A 6 20.06 -18.72 -1.22
CA GLY A 6 19.97 -20.04 -1.83
C GLY A 6 20.02 -21.15 -0.77
N VAL A 7 20.94 -21.04 0.19
CA VAL A 7 21.04 -21.94 1.33
C VAL A 7 19.77 -21.91 2.17
N TRP A 8 19.26 -20.71 2.50
CA TRP A 8 18.02 -20.58 3.29
C TRP A 8 16.81 -21.20 2.60
N ARG A 9 16.64 -21.00 1.28
CA ARG A 9 15.57 -21.61 0.48
C ARG A 9 15.66 -23.14 0.47
N ALA A 10 16.87 -23.70 0.33
CA ALA A 10 17.10 -25.13 0.39
C ALA A 10 16.74 -25.69 1.76
N LEU A 11 17.25 -25.08 2.83
CA LEU A 11 16.92 -25.47 4.21
C LEU A 11 15.42 -25.40 4.49
N ARG A 12 14.73 -24.37 3.97
CA ARG A 12 13.27 -24.24 4.11
C ARG A 12 12.51 -25.35 3.40
N ARG A 13 12.92 -25.73 2.20
CA ARG A 13 12.28 -26.86 1.44
C ARG A 13 12.39 -28.17 2.19
N HIS A 14 13.50 -28.40 2.88
CA HIS A 14 13.73 -29.60 3.67
C HIS A 14 13.27 -29.48 5.13
N GLY A 15 12.58 -28.40 5.50
CA GLY A 15 12.12 -28.20 6.86
C GLY A 15 13.25 -27.91 7.88
N LEU A 16 14.46 -27.59 7.44
CA LEU A 16 15.67 -27.43 8.25
C LEU A 16 16.07 -25.97 8.47
N ASN A 17 15.16 -25.03 8.27
CA ASN A 17 15.43 -23.60 8.37
C ASN A 17 15.59 -23.05 9.78
N THR A 18 15.35 -23.85 10.83
CA THR A 18 15.61 -23.47 12.22
C THR A 18 16.74 -24.29 12.83
N ARG A 19 17.46 -23.70 13.82
CA ARG A 19 18.53 -24.41 14.57
C ARG A 19 17.99 -25.66 15.25
N ALA A 20 16.83 -25.59 15.89
CA ALA A 20 16.21 -26.72 16.58
C ALA A 20 15.94 -27.90 15.64
N ARG A 21 15.46 -27.67 14.42
CA ARG A 21 15.21 -28.72 13.42
C ARG A 21 16.50 -29.38 12.95
N ARG A 22 17.58 -28.60 12.78
CA ARG A 22 18.91 -29.15 12.42
C ARG A 22 19.53 -29.94 13.55
N LEU A 23 19.38 -29.51 14.80
CA LEU A 23 19.85 -30.23 15.96
C LEU A 23 19.12 -31.56 16.16
N GLY A 24 17.82 -31.64 15.75
CA GLY A 24 17.07 -32.90 15.76
C GLY A 24 17.61 -33.98 14.79
N LEU A 25 18.48 -33.60 13.81
CA LEU A 25 19.14 -34.56 12.92
C LEU A 25 20.47 -35.11 13.52
N VAL A 26 21.01 -34.43 14.51
CA VAL A 26 22.28 -34.78 15.14
C VAL A 26 21.98 -35.36 16.52
N ALA A 27 22.36 -36.56 16.80
CA ALA A 27 22.35 -37.13 18.15
C ALA A 27 21.02 -37.68 18.70
N GLY A 28 20.31 -38.50 17.99
CA GLY A 28 19.20 -39.29 18.59
C GLY A 28 18.13 -38.47 19.31
N TYR A 29 18.01 -37.19 18.95
CA TYR A 29 17.03 -36.30 19.53
C TYR A 29 15.66 -36.62 18.93
N ALA A 30 14.97 -37.58 19.50
CA ALA A 30 13.61 -37.98 19.17
C ALA A 30 12.59 -36.98 19.75
N ALA A 31 12.68 -35.71 19.39
CA ALA A 31 11.52 -34.86 19.49
C ALA A 31 10.57 -35.25 18.34
N PRO A 32 9.35 -35.71 18.59
CA PRO A 32 8.44 -36.07 17.53
C PRO A 32 8.26 -34.86 16.60
N TYR A 33 8.50 -35.08 15.32
CA TYR A 33 8.26 -34.04 14.29
C TYR A 33 6.80 -33.60 14.40
N GLN A 34 6.58 -32.45 14.96
CA GLN A 34 5.30 -31.76 14.81
C GLN A 34 5.39 -30.96 13.51
N PRO A 35 4.64 -31.34 12.47
CA PRO A 35 4.55 -30.50 11.28
C PRO A 35 4.13 -29.10 11.71
N PRO A 36 4.73 -28.03 11.14
CA PRO A 36 4.31 -26.68 11.46
C PRO A 36 2.81 -26.60 11.27
N ARG A 37 2.10 -26.21 12.33
CA ARG A 37 0.64 -26.02 12.28
C ARG A 37 0.35 -25.18 11.04
N ALA A 38 -0.45 -25.71 10.13
CA ALA A 38 -0.80 -24.99 8.92
C ALA A 38 -1.28 -23.59 9.32
N ALA A 39 -0.65 -22.58 8.77
CA ALA A 39 -1.07 -21.21 9.04
C ALA A 39 -2.56 -21.12 8.65
N PRO A 40 -3.43 -20.60 9.53
CA PRO A 40 -4.82 -20.43 9.17
C PRO A 40 -4.88 -19.64 7.84
N PRO A 41 -5.82 -19.97 6.95
CA PRO A 41 -5.93 -19.29 5.66
C PRO A 41 -5.98 -17.77 5.90
N PRO A 42 -5.41 -16.99 5.00
CA PRO A 42 -5.42 -15.54 5.13
C PRO A 42 -6.89 -15.07 5.23
N ARG A 43 -7.24 -14.44 6.34
CA ARG A 43 -8.54 -13.81 6.47
C ARG A 43 -8.50 -12.54 5.63
N HIS A 44 -9.14 -12.55 4.47
CA HIS A 44 -9.41 -11.34 3.71
C HIS A 44 -10.33 -10.46 4.56
N ILE A 45 -9.97 -9.21 4.75
CA ILE A 45 -10.89 -8.24 5.33
C ILE A 45 -11.95 -7.99 4.25
N LEU A 46 -13.16 -8.45 4.49
CA LEU A 46 -14.29 -8.16 3.62
C LEU A 46 -14.69 -6.70 3.84
N VAL A 47 -14.99 -6.01 2.76
CA VAL A 47 -15.47 -4.63 2.73
C VAL A 47 -16.69 -4.57 1.84
N ASP A 48 -17.70 -3.82 2.28
CA ASP A 48 -19.01 -3.77 1.62
C ASP A 48 -19.34 -2.37 1.05
N ARG A 49 -18.54 -1.35 1.41
CA ARG A 49 -18.76 0.04 0.98
C ARG A 49 -17.47 0.86 0.94
N PRO A 50 -17.45 1.99 0.20
CA PRO A 50 -16.34 2.94 0.23
C PRO A 50 -16.09 3.48 1.63
N GLY A 51 -14.81 3.74 1.95
CA GLY A 51 -14.38 4.30 3.24
C GLY A 51 -14.25 3.28 4.38
N GLU A 52 -14.78 2.08 4.24
CA GLU A 52 -14.73 1.06 5.28
C GLU A 52 -13.29 0.60 5.57
N LEU A 53 -12.46 0.49 4.53
CA LEU A 53 -11.04 0.14 4.66
C LEU A 53 -10.21 0.90 3.63
N ILE A 54 -9.31 1.73 4.12
CA ILE A 54 -8.31 2.42 3.32
C ILE A 54 -6.94 1.82 3.59
N GLY A 55 -6.31 1.26 2.56
CA GLY A 55 -4.91 0.86 2.62
C GLY A 55 -4.01 2.08 2.43
N MET A 56 -2.99 2.25 3.27
CA MET A 56 -1.99 3.32 3.09
C MET A 56 -0.58 2.74 3.16
N ASP A 57 0.31 3.26 2.31
CA ASP A 57 1.70 2.85 2.26
C ASP A 57 2.59 3.95 1.67
N SER A 58 3.91 3.81 1.83
CA SER A 58 4.91 4.72 1.29
C SER A 58 5.86 3.98 0.35
N PHE A 59 6.21 4.62 -0.76
CA PHE A 59 7.07 4.06 -1.79
C PHE A 59 8.25 5.00 -2.08
N TYR A 60 9.47 4.47 -2.06
CA TYR A 60 10.67 5.24 -2.41
C TYR A 60 10.76 5.42 -3.93
N VAL A 61 10.74 6.66 -4.41
CA VAL A 61 10.87 6.98 -5.85
C VAL A 61 12.33 7.14 -6.24
N GLY A 62 13.12 7.84 -5.44
CA GLY A 62 14.54 8.07 -5.73
C GLY A 62 15.05 9.43 -5.29
N ARG A 63 16.30 9.75 -5.68
CA ARG A 63 16.87 11.10 -5.58
C ARG A 63 16.80 11.74 -6.96
N LEU A 64 16.11 12.87 -7.05
CA LEU A 64 16.00 13.61 -8.30
C LEU A 64 17.09 14.70 -8.33
N LYS A 65 17.53 15.08 -9.53
CA LYS A 65 18.61 16.04 -9.72
C LYS A 65 18.27 17.44 -9.18
N ASP A 66 17.00 17.81 -9.23
CA ASP A 66 16.49 19.11 -8.79
C ASP A 66 15.97 19.10 -7.33
N THR A 67 16.14 18.00 -6.60
CA THR A 67 15.77 17.93 -5.19
C THR A 67 16.99 17.69 -4.30
N ARG A 68 17.06 18.43 -3.19
CA ARG A 68 18.07 18.19 -2.16
C ARG A 68 17.85 16.84 -1.46
N ASP A 69 16.60 16.51 -1.21
CA ASP A 69 16.19 15.39 -0.39
C ASP A 69 15.59 14.26 -1.24
N PRO A 70 15.63 13.01 -0.77
CA PRO A 70 14.98 11.90 -1.41
C PRO A 70 13.48 12.12 -1.59
N VAL A 71 12.96 11.63 -2.70
CA VAL A 71 11.54 11.71 -3.06
C VAL A 71 10.86 10.39 -2.75
N TRP A 72 9.72 10.49 -2.08
CA TRP A 72 8.85 9.38 -1.75
C TRP A 72 7.45 9.64 -2.30
N GLN A 73 6.72 8.58 -2.60
CA GLN A 73 5.31 8.59 -2.89
C GLN A 73 4.55 8.11 -1.66
N LEU A 74 3.62 8.91 -1.17
CA LEU A 74 2.60 8.45 -0.22
C LEU A 74 1.36 8.05 -1.00
N THR A 75 0.80 6.90 -0.67
CA THR A 75 -0.32 6.30 -1.39
C THR A 75 -1.42 5.90 -0.42
N ALA A 76 -2.67 6.08 -0.81
CA ALA A 76 -3.83 5.52 -0.17
C ALA A 76 -4.77 4.94 -1.23
N ILE A 77 -5.48 3.85 -0.90
CA ILE A 77 -6.46 3.22 -1.78
C ILE A 77 -7.67 2.78 -0.98
N ASP A 78 -8.85 3.07 -1.47
CA ASP A 78 -10.08 2.49 -0.95
C ASP A 78 -10.21 1.04 -1.43
N CYS A 79 -10.25 0.10 -0.48
CA CYS A 79 -10.25 -1.33 -0.80
C CYS A 79 -11.55 -1.80 -1.47
N TYR A 80 -12.65 -1.05 -1.35
CA TYR A 80 -13.92 -1.38 -2.00
C TYR A 80 -13.99 -0.85 -3.44
N SER A 81 -13.79 0.46 -3.63
CA SER A 81 -13.92 1.12 -4.93
C SER A 81 -12.65 1.08 -5.78
N SER A 82 -11.51 0.76 -5.19
CA SER A 82 -10.17 0.95 -5.77
C SER A 82 -9.81 2.41 -6.06
N HIS A 83 -10.57 3.40 -5.55
CA HIS A 83 -10.23 4.80 -5.71
C HIS A 83 -8.90 5.09 -5.00
N ALA A 84 -7.98 5.75 -5.71
CA ALA A 84 -6.61 5.96 -5.27
C ALA A 84 -6.30 7.43 -5.01
N TRP A 85 -5.51 7.67 -3.97
CA TRP A 85 -4.85 8.94 -3.68
C TRP A 85 -3.36 8.69 -3.63
N ALA A 86 -2.59 9.52 -4.27
CA ALA A 86 -1.15 9.52 -4.10
C ALA A 86 -0.60 10.95 -4.16
N GLN A 87 0.59 11.14 -3.61
CA GLN A 87 1.33 12.39 -3.68
C GLN A 87 2.82 12.15 -3.55
N LEU A 88 3.61 12.95 -4.26
CA LEU A 88 5.06 13.01 -4.04
C LEU A 88 5.38 13.92 -2.88
N ILE A 89 6.38 13.53 -2.10
CA ILE A 89 6.94 14.31 -1.00
C ILE A 89 8.47 14.24 -1.01
N THR A 90 9.12 15.25 -0.50
CA THR A 90 10.55 15.22 -0.20
C THR A 90 10.77 14.86 1.27
N CYS A 91 11.78 14.05 1.56
CA CYS A 91 12.03 13.52 2.89
C CYS A 91 13.47 13.77 3.35
N PRO A 92 13.74 14.86 4.12
CA PRO A 92 15.10 15.20 4.58
C PRO A 92 15.78 14.07 5.37
N LYS A 93 15.02 13.28 6.11
CA LYS A 93 15.50 12.12 6.89
C LYS A 93 15.47 10.80 6.14
N ASN A 94 15.37 10.84 4.79
CA ASN A 94 15.30 9.67 3.92
C ASN A 94 14.12 8.73 4.22
N GLN A 95 13.06 9.23 4.86
CA GLN A 95 11.82 8.50 5.10
C GLN A 95 10.68 9.49 5.37
N PRO A 96 9.43 9.14 5.04
CA PRO A 96 8.25 9.92 5.39
C PRO A 96 8.13 10.13 6.89
N ASN A 97 7.46 11.20 7.29
CA ASN A 97 7.15 11.46 8.68
C ASN A 97 5.63 11.44 8.94
N ALA A 98 5.25 11.36 10.21
CA ALA A 98 3.86 11.26 10.62
C ALA A 98 2.99 12.46 10.21
N HIS A 99 3.54 13.65 10.07
CA HIS A 99 2.77 14.81 9.62
C HIS A 99 2.39 14.70 8.15
N GLN A 100 3.27 14.12 7.32
CA GLN A 100 3.02 13.89 5.89
C GLN A 100 1.95 12.82 5.70
N THR A 101 2.04 11.68 6.40
CA THR A 101 1.04 10.60 6.35
C THR A 101 -0.31 11.04 6.94
N SER A 102 -0.30 11.82 8.03
CA SER A 102 -1.50 12.43 8.61
C SER A 102 -2.21 13.39 7.65
N ARG A 103 -1.43 14.17 6.87
CA ARG A 103 -2.01 15.07 5.85
C ARG A 103 -2.73 14.27 4.77
N LEU A 104 -2.15 13.16 4.31
CA LEU A 104 -2.80 12.27 3.36
C LEU A 104 -4.09 11.68 3.96
N ALA A 105 -4.06 11.17 5.18
CA ALA A 105 -5.24 10.62 5.85
C ALA A 105 -6.39 11.65 5.98
N ARG A 106 -6.08 12.92 6.32
CA ARG A 106 -7.07 14.00 6.35
C ARG A 106 -7.64 14.31 4.97
N ARG A 107 -6.81 14.30 3.91
CA ARG A 107 -7.27 14.46 2.52
C ARG A 107 -8.24 13.36 2.14
N VAL A 108 -7.88 12.11 2.37
CA VAL A 108 -8.74 10.94 2.12
C VAL A 108 -10.08 11.07 2.85
N ALA A 109 -10.06 11.37 4.15
CA ALA A 109 -11.29 11.55 4.93
C ALA A 109 -12.17 12.67 4.41
N LYS A 110 -11.57 13.81 3.99
CA LYS A 110 -12.28 14.95 3.40
C LYS A 110 -12.94 14.58 2.08
N ASP A 111 -12.22 13.86 1.19
CA ASP A 111 -12.74 13.50 -0.13
C ASP A 111 -13.84 12.44 0.00
N LEU A 112 -13.68 11.45 0.89
CA LEU A 112 -14.75 10.50 1.23
C LEU A 112 -15.99 11.21 1.77
N SER A 113 -15.82 12.15 2.71
CA SER A 113 -16.94 12.91 3.28
C SER A 113 -17.71 13.71 2.24
N ARG A 114 -17.03 14.28 1.23
CA ARG A 114 -17.69 14.98 0.10
C ARG A 114 -18.55 14.05 -0.76
N ALA A 115 -18.15 12.78 -0.85
CA ALA A 115 -18.89 11.73 -1.57
C ALA A 115 -19.94 11.02 -0.68
N GLY A 116 -20.17 11.50 0.55
CA GLY A 116 -21.15 10.94 1.50
C GLY A 116 -20.65 9.73 2.30
N TRP A 117 -19.34 9.45 2.28
CA TRP A 117 -18.73 8.32 3.00
C TRP A 117 -17.92 8.77 4.19
N GLN A 118 -17.72 7.87 5.15
CA GLN A 118 -16.85 8.09 6.29
C GLN A 118 -15.60 7.22 6.19
N LEU A 119 -14.45 7.76 6.58
CA LEU A 119 -13.23 6.98 6.79
C LEU A 119 -13.38 6.18 8.09
N GLU A 120 -13.54 4.85 7.99
CA GLU A 120 -13.78 4.00 9.17
C GLU A 120 -12.52 3.30 9.67
N ARG A 121 -11.68 2.83 8.74
CA ARG A 121 -10.48 2.07 9.09
C ARG A 121 -9.34 2.34 8.14
N VAL A 122 -8.14 2.50 8.69
CA VAL A 122 -6.90 2.62 7.93
C VAL A 122 -6.02 1.40 8.20
N LEU A 123 -5.57 0.75 7.14
CA LEU A 123 -4.64 -0.37 7.16
C LEU A 123 -3.27 0.12 6.69
N THR A 124 -2.23 -0.10 7.51
CA THR A 124 -0.85 0.25 7.18
C THR A 124 0.09 -0.89 7.50
N ASP A 125 1.31 -0.81 7.02
CA ASP A 125 2.41 -1.59 7.55
C ASP A 125 2.84 -1.09 8.96
N ASN A 126 4.01 -1.55 9.43
CA ASN A 126 4.59 -1.15 10.70
C ASN A 126 5.63 -0.03 10.58
N GLY A 127 5.58 0.78 9.52
CA GLY A 127 6.46 1.93 9.33
C GLY A 127 6.39 2.92 10.50
N ASN A 128 7.50 3.58 10.82
CA ASN A 128 7.57 4.51 11.93
C ASN A 128 6.63 5.71 11.73
N GLU A 129 6.43 6.13 10.48
CA GLU A 129 5.51 7.20 10.06
C GLU A 129 4.05 6.92 10.44
N TYR A 130 3.67 5.62 10.52
CA TYR A 130 2.32 5.17 10.88
C TYR A 130 2.20 4.77 12.36
N ARG A 131 3.33 4.42 13.03
CA ARG A 131 3.31 4.01 14.43
C ARG A 131 3.34 5.18 15.42
N SER A 132 3.71 6.34 14.95
CA SER A 132 3.93 7.53 15.76
C SER A 132 2.63 8.15 16.32
N LEU A 133 2.74 8.78 17.48
CA LEU A 133 1.60 9.42 18.15
C LEU A 133 0.86 10.44 17.26
N PRO A 134 1.51 11.33 16.47
CA PRO A 134 0.79 12.27 15.62
C PRO A 134 -0.13 11.61 14.59
N PHE A 135 0.27 10.48 14.02
CA PHE A 135 -0.57 9.76 13.07
C PHE A 135 -1.76 9.09 13.78
N THR A 136 -1.53 8.39 14.88
CA THR A 136 -2.60 7.73 15.65
C THR A 136 -3.59 8.76 16.21
N THR A 137 -3.13 9.88 16.73
CA THR A 137 -3.99 11.00 17.17
C THR A 137 -4.82 11.56 16.01
N THR A 138 -4.24 11.70 14.82
CA THR A 138 -4.98 12.13 13.63
C THR A 138 -6.13 11.17 13.31
N LEU A 139 -5.89 9.86 13.33
CA LEU A 139 -6.94 8.87 13.07
C LEU A 139 -8.04 8.90 14.16
N THR A 140 -7.66 9.09 15.41
CA THR A 140 -8.63 9.26 16.52
C THR A 140 -9.54 10.47 16.26
N HIS A 141 -8.99 11.63 15.87
CA HIS A 141 -9.79 12.81 15.52
C HIS A 141 -10.69 12.58 14.30
N LEU A 142 -10.23 11.76 13.33
CA LEU A 142 -11.05 11.35 12.19
C LEU A 142 -12.05 10.24 12.52
N ARG A 143 -12.09 9.77 13.77
CA ARG A 143 -12.89 8.62 14.24
C ARG A 143 -12.63 7.34 13.45
N ALA A 144 -11.42 7.20 12.91
CA ALA A 144 -11.01 6.05 12.12
C ALA A 144 -10.18 5.07 12.96
N ARG A 145 -10.43 3.78 12.81
CA ARG A 145 -9.63 2.73 13.46
C ARG A 145 -8.33 2.50 12.72
N HIS A 146 -7.24 2.34 13.45
CA HIS A 146 -5.95 1.96 12.88
C HIS A 146 -5.76 0.44 12.98
N THR A 147 -5.53 -0.20 11.85
CA THR A 147 -5.15 -1.62 11.75
C THR A 147 -3.76 -1.72 11.16
N ARG A 148 -2.88 -2.47 11.80
CA ARG A 148 -1.52 -2.71 11.31
C ARG A 148 -1.38 -4.14 10.83
N ILE A 149 -0.67 -4.33 9.73
CA ILE A 149 -0.36 -5.64 9.17
C ILE A 149 0.52 -6.39 10.18
N ARG A 150 0.16 -7.61 10.49
CA ARG A 150 0.99 -8.47 11.35
C ARG A 150 2.26 -8.89 10.59
N ALA A 151 3.41 -8.81 11.24
CA ALA A 151 4.66 -9.31 10.69
C ALA A 151 4.49 -10.75 10.16
N GLY A 152 4.96 -11.01 8.94
CA GLY A 152 4.85 -12.31 8.29
C GLY A 152 3.52 -12.60 7.57
N ARG A 153 2.60 -11.62 7.45
CA ARG A 153 1.35 -11.73 6.67
C ARG A 153 1.21 -10.62 5.63
N PRO A 154 2.04 -10.57 4.58
CA PRO A 154 2.01 -9.52 3.56
C PRO A 154 0.70 -9.48 2.76
N GLN A 155 -0.05 -10.60 2.70
CA GLN A 155 -1.27 -10.75 1.90
C GLN A 155 -2.42 -9.80 2.28
N THR A 156 -2.34 -9.12 3.42
CA THR A 156 -3.36 -8.16 3.87
C THR A 156 -3.23 -6.77 3.21
N ASN A 157 -2.09 -6.45 2.57
CA ASN A 157 -1.86 -5.16 1.89
C ASN A 157 -1.91 -5.24 0.36
N GLY A 158 -2.42 -6.34 -0.19
CA GLY A 158 -2.41 -6.61 -1.63
C GLY A 158 -3.02 -5.50 -2.50
N HIS A 159 -3.98 -4.72 -1.98
CA HIS A 159 -4.57 -3.60 -2.72
C HIS A 159 -3.55 -2.47 -2.96
N VAL A 160 -2.80 -2.07 -1.92
CA VAL A 160 -1.77 -1.01 -2.05
C VAL A 160 -0.58 -1.50 -2.84
N GLU A 161 -0.13 -2.75 -2.63
CA GLU A 161 0.98 -3.35 -3.39
C GLU A 161 0.64 -3.42 -4.88
N ASN A 162 -0.57 -3.84 -5.24
CA ASN A 162 -1.04 -3.84 -6.62
C ASN A 162 -1.12 -2.42 -7.21
N LEU A 163 -1.59 -1.44 -6.43
CA LEU A 163 -1.62 -0.05 -6.86
C LEU A 163 -0.21 0.48 -7.10
N HIS A 164 0.75 0.21 -6.20
CA HIS A 164 2.15 0.60 -6.39
C HIS A 164 2.74 0.00 -7.67
N LYS A 165 2.49 -1.30 -7.93
CA LYS A 165 2.90 -1.95 -9.17
C LYS A 165 2.27 -1.28 -10.39
N THR A 166 0.99 -0.99 -10.34
CA THR A 166 0.25 -0.34 -11.44
C THR A 166 0.80 1.08 -11.71
N ILE A 167 1.01 1.89 -10.67
CA ILE A 167 1.63 3.22 -10.81
C ILE A 167 3.07 3.11 -11.34
N LEU A 168 3.83 2.12 -10.88
CA LEU A 168 5.18 1.89 -11.38
C LEU A 168 5.17 1.56 -12.88
N ASP A 169 4.30 0.67 -13.31
CA ASP A 169 4.24 0.19 -14.69
C ASP A 169 3.62 1.21 -15.65
N GLU A 170 2.54 1.87 -15.24
CA GLU A 170 1.74 2.73 -16.12
C GLU A 170 2.09 4.23 -16.00
N CYS A 171 2.73 4.68 -14.91
CA CYS A 171 3.12 6.07 -14.71
C CYS A 171 4.65 6.26 -14.66
N TRP A 172 5.33 5.62 -13.69
CA TRP A 172 6.75 5.92 -13.48
C TRP A 172 7.65 5.41 -14.61
N ARG A 173 7.49 4.17 -15.07
CA ARG A 173 8.31 3.65 -16.17
C ARG A 173 8.18 4.49 -17.44
N PRO A 174 6.98 4.89 -17.91
CA PRO A 174 6.82 5.82 -19.02
C PRO A 174 7.44 7.20 -18.75
N SER A 175 7.30 7.76 -17.55
CA SER A 175 7.88 9.06 -17.22
C SER A 175 9.41 9.05 -17.26
N PHE A 176 10.03 8.02 -16.67
CA PHE A 176 11.50 7.85 -16.71
C PHE A 176 12.00 7.46 -18.09
N ALA A 177 11.22 6.77 -18.92
CA ALA A 177 11.60 6.46 -20.30
C ALA A 177 11.60 7.73 -21.19
N ARG A 178 10.72 8.69 -20.93
CA ARG A 178 10.68 9.98 -21.65
C ARG A 178 11.79 10.93 -21.22
N SER A 179 12.24 10.86 -19.98
CA SER A 179 13.30 11.71 -19.43
C SER A 179 14.16 10.94 -18.45
N LEU A 180 15.44 10.80 -18.76
CA LEU A 180 16.42 10.15 -17.86
C LEU A 180 16.59 10.90 -16.52
N TYR A 181 16.29 12.20 -16.51
CA TYR A 181 16.40 13.06 -15.32
C TYR A 181 15.17 13.95 -15.17
N PRO A 182 14.00 13.35 -14.85
CA PRO A 182 12.77 14.13 -14.67
C PRO A 182 12.90 15.03 -13.44
N SER A 183 12.33 16.23 -13.54
CA SER A 183 12.21 17.12 -12.39
C SER A 183 11.11 16.66 -11.43
N TYR A 184 11.20 17.06 -10.17
CA TYR A 184 10.15 16.81 -9.17
C TYR A 184 8.77 17.32 -9.64
N THR A 185 8.74 18.54 -10.22
CA THR A 185 7.52 19.15 -10.72
C THR A 185 6.94 18.36 -11.91
N ALA A 186 7.79 17.85 -12.82
CA ALA A 186 7.34 17.03 -13.94
C ALA A 186 6.75 15.70 -13.45
N LEU A 187 7.44 14.99 -12.56
CA LEU A 187 6.91 13.74 -11.99
C LEU A 187 5.61 13.95 -11.20
N ARG A 188 5.52 15.04 -10.45
CA ARG A 188 4.28 15.38 -9.73
C ARG A 188 3.12 15.58 -10.69
N ARG A 189 3.32 16.33 -11.77
CA ARG A 189 2.31 16.52 -12.81
C ARG A 189 1.91 15.20 -13.46
N ASP A 190 2.89 14.36 -13.81
CA ASP A 190 2.62 13.05 -14.41
C ASP A 190 1.80 12.16 -13.46
N LEU A 191 2.12 12.16 -12.16
CA LEU A 191 1.34 11.43 -11.15
C LEU A 191 -0.09 11.97 -11.01
N ASP A 192 -0.27 13.29 -10.97
CA ASP A 192 -1.58 13.92 -10.82
C ASP A 192 -2.47 13.61 -12.06
N GLN A 193 -1.91 13.67 -13.28
CA GLN A 193 -2.60 13.29 -14.52
C GLN A 193 -2.95 11.81 -14.54
N TYR A 194 -1.99 10.95 -14.14
CA TYR A 194 -2.22 9.53 -14.09
C TYR A 194 -3.29 9.14 -13.07
N LEU A 195 -3.31 9.75 -11.89
CA LEU A 195 -4.35 9.49 -10.88
C LEU A 195 -5.74 9.95 -11.34
N THR A 196 -5.81 11.03 -12.11
CA THR A 196 -7.06 11.44 -12.75
C THR A 196 -7.55 10.33 -13.67
N TYR A 197 -6.73 9.90 -14.63
CA TYR A 197 -7.06 8.78 -15.54
C TYR A 197 -7.40 7.49 -14.75
N TYR A 198 -6.57 7.11 -13.78
CA TYR A 198 -6.78 5.91 -12.96
C TYR A 198 -8.15 5.89 -12.27
N ASN A 199 -8.56 7.02 -11.71
CA ASN A 199 -9.81 7.13 -10.97
C ASN A 199 -11.03 7.37 -11.84
N THR A 200 -10.89 8.05 -13.01
CA THR A 200 -12.05 8.56 -13.78
C THR A 200 -12.29 7.86 -15.12
N ASP A 201 -11.29 7.14 -15.63
CA ASP A 201 -11.36 6.57 -16.99
C ASP A 201 -10.96 5.08 -17.02
N ARG A 202 -10.08 4.66 -16.11
CA ARG A 202 -9.58 3.29 -16.08
C ARG A 202 -10.60 2.36 -15.44
N ALA A 203 -11.09 1.38 -16.20
CA ALA A 203 -11.93 0.31 -15.68
C ALA A 203 -11.10 -0.69 -14.83
N HIS A 204 -11.65 -1.11 -13.70
CA HIS A 204 -11.00 -2.02 -12.77
C HIS A 204 -11.71 -3.38 -12.73
N THR A 205 -11.01 -4.45 -13.14
CA THR A 205 -11.55 -5.81 -13.22
C THR A 205 -11.50 -6.59 -11.90
N GLY A 206 -11.17 -5.93 -10.79
CA GLY A 206 -11.14 -6.54 -9.46
C GLY A 206 -12.50 -7.09 -9.03
N ARG A 207 -12.47 -8.03 -8.08
CA ARG A 207 -13.66 -8.74 -7.58
C ARG A 207 -14.78 -7.81 -7.09
N LEU A 208 -14.44 -6.66 -6.52
CA LEU A 208 -15.43 -5.69 -5.99
C LEU A 208 -15.81 -4.62 -7.00
N THR A 209 -14.92 -4.31 -7.93
CA THR A 209 -15.16 -3.25 -8.93
C THR A 209 -15.92 -3.75 -10.16
N HIS A 210 -15.78 -5.02 -10.54
CA HIS A 210 -16.52 -5.65 -11.65
C HIS A 210 -16.46 -4.86 -12.95
N GLY A 211 -15.28 -4.33 -13.33
CA GLY A 211 -15.11 -3.52 -14.54
C GLY A 211 -15.56 -2.07 -14.41
N ARG A 212 -16.00 -1.62 -13.23
CA ARG A 212 -16.42 -0.24 -13.02
C ARG A 212 -15.22 0.69 -12.80
N ILE A 213 -15.46 1.96 -13.04
CA ILE A 213 -14.52 3.04 -12.78
C ILE A 213 -14.57 3.40 -11.29
N PRO A 214 -13.43 3.59 -10.59
CA PRO A 214 -13.40 3.91 -9.16
C PRO A 214 -14.23 5.14 -8.76
N ALA A 215 -14.17 6.21 -9.53
CA ALA A 215 -14.92 7.44 -9.25
C ALA A 215 -16.44 7.21 -9.31
N ASP A 216 -16.93 6.34 -10.19
CA ASP A 216 -18.35 6.01 -10.28
C ASP A 216 -18.85 5.17 -9.11
N ILE A 217 -17.95 4.46 -8.44
CA ILE A 217 -18.28 3.67 -7.24
C ILE A 217 -18.28 4.56 -6.00
N ILE A 218 -17.31 5.48 -5.91
CA ILE A 218 -17.16 6.36 -4.75
C ILE A 218 -18.20 7.49 -4.75
N ASP A 219 -18.54 8.00 -5.94
CA ASP A 219 -19.56 9.05 -6.15
C ASP A 219 -20.59 8.60 -7.21
N PRO A 220 -21.61 7.84 -6.82
CA PRO A 220 -22.65 7.38 -7.75
C PRO A 220 -23.44 8.53 -8.41
N ALA A 221 -23.52 9.70 -7.77
CA ALA A 221 -24.21 10.88 -8.32
C ALA A 221 -23.48 11.47 -9.55
N ARG A 222 -22.18 11.23 -9.68
CA ARG A 222 -21.37 11.68 -10.82
C ARG A 222 -21.91 11.21 -12.17
N LYS A 223 -22.47 9.99 -12.24
CA LYS A 223 -23.08 9.44 -13.47
C LYS A 223 -24.36 10.14 -13.90
N MET A 224 -25.00 10.88 -12.99
CA MET A 224 -26.27 11.57 -13.27
C MET A 224 -26.05 12.98 -13.82
N THR A 225 -24.83 13.49 -13.83
CA THR A 225 -24.50 14.80 -14.38
C THR A 225 -24.08 14.60 -15.85
N PRO A 226 -24.88 15.07 -16.85
CA PRO A 226 -24.47 15.04 -18.26
C PRO A 226 -23.16 15.80 -18.41
N THR A 227 -22.19 15.20 -19.08
CA THR A 227 -20.97 15.92 -19.48
C THR A 227 -21.39 16.99 -20.49
N PRO A 228 -20.99 18.27 -20.35
CA PRO A 228 -21.32 19.34 -21.27
C PRO A 228 -20.73 19.10 -22.65
#